data_56dedcfce2835fbaedc8ed887b7ccf69
#
_entry.id   56dedcfce2835fbaedc8ed887b7ccf69
#
_cell.length_a   1.000
_cell.length_b   1.000
_cell.length_c   1.000
_cell.angle_alpha   90.00
_cell.angle_beta   90.00
_cell.angle_gamma   90.00
#
_symmetry.space_group_name_H-M   'P 1'
#
loop_
_entity.id
_entity.type
_entity.pdbx_description
1 polymer ?
#
loop_
_entity_poly.entity_id
_entity_poly.type
_entity_poly.pdbx_seq_one_letter_code
_entity_poly.pdbx_strand_id
1 'polypeptide(L)'
;MKQFLPALFAVILLATVGMSLHSPAQTQNQTPSPARSRSDEMLDRWNDIGNKLVAMAKDFPEDKYDFKVQKDQRTFAQNLLHAAALDFVLTRRVSGSNVGPDFGEGDNPSRDVFKTKADVVKFVQEAVADGAQVIQQQGDAGLDKTSKFFGNRLAHNSSIWTFAIEHSAEHYGQLVVYYRANNLVPPDSRR
;
A
#
# COMPACT_ATOMS: atom_id res chain seq x y z
N MET A 1 -55.88 -1.55 76.56
CA MET A 1 -54.41 -1.70 76.66
C MET A 1 -54.05 -2.98 75.89
N LYS A 2 -53.52 -2.83 74.63
CA LYS A 2 -53.10 -3.97 73.82
C LYS A 2 -51.58 -3.91 73.68
N GLN A 3 -50.91 -4.90 74.18
CA GLN A 3 -49.46 -5.05 74.10
C GLN A 3 -49.07 -5.67 72.73
N PHE A 4 -48.23 -5.01 71.99
CA PHE A 4 -47.59 -5.56 70.77
C PHE A 4 -46.23 -6.12 71.10
N LEU A 5 -46.02 -7.42 70.86
CA LEU A 5 -44.73 -8.08 70.86
C LEU A 5 -44.01 -7.79 69.53
N PRO A 6 -42.73 -7.46 69.52
CA PRO A 6 -41.95 -7.43 68.28
C PRO A 6 -41.40 -8.78 67.91
N ALA A 7 -41.66 -9.21 66.69
CA ALA A 7 -41.11 -10.42 66.08
C ALA A 7 -39.66 -10.20 65.67
N LEU A 8 -38.78 -11.04 66.21
CA LEU A 8 -37.33 -11.03 65.89
C LEU A 8 -37.14 -11.81 64.55
N PHE A 9 -36.80 -11.14 63.48
CA PHE A 9 -36.38 -11.77 62.25
C PHE A 9 -34.89 -12.06 62.31
N ALA A 10 -34.56 -13.35 62.39
CA ALA A 10 -33.18 -13.80 62.21
C ALA A 10 -32.86 -13.91 60.72
N VAL A 11 -31.97 -13.05 60.25
CA VAL A 11 -31.40 -13.12 58.87
C VAL A 11 -30.26 -14.09 58.89
N ILE A 12 -30.43 -15.27 58.27
CA ILE A 12 -29.38 -16.24 58.05
C ILE A 12 -28.64 -15.78 56.76
N LEU A 13 -27.40 -15.29 56.93
CA LEU A 13 -26.51 -14.94 55.84
C LEU A 13 -25.80 -16.23 55.35
N LEU A 14 -26.28 -16.82 54.24
CA LEU A 14 -25.55 -17.90 53.57
C LEU A 14 -24.39 -17.31 52.78
N ALA A 15 -23.17 -17.46 53.26
CA ALA A 15 -21.95 -17.13 52.52
C ALA A 15 -21.69 -18.26 51.52
N THR A 16 -22.02 -18.04 50.24
CA THR A 16 -21.57 -18.92 49.15
C THR A 16 -20.14 -18.58 48.79
N VAL A 17 -19.21 -19.46 49.23
CA VAL A 17 -17.83 -19.42 48.76
C VAL A 17 -17.81 -19.86 47.30
N GLY A 18 -17.79 -18.89 46.38
CA GLY A 18 -17.59 -19.17 44.96
C GLY A 18 -16.14 -19.59 44.72
N MET A 19 -15.90 -20.88 44.57
CA MET A 19 -14.63 -21.39 44.02
C MET A 19 -14.56 -21.01 42.54
N SER A 20 -13.84 -19.92 42.25
CA SER A 20 -13.46 -19.57 40.87
C SER A 20 -12.51 -20.65 40.35
N LEU A 21 -13.02 -21.56 39.53
CA LEU A 21 -12.18 -22.47 38.76
C LEU A 21 -11.40 -21.62 37.72
N HIS A 22 -10.18 -21.26 38.06
CA HIS A 22 -9.25 -20.70 37.08
C HIS A 22 -8.90 -21.84 36.11
N SER A 23 -9.54 -21.84 34.93
CA SER A 23 -9.05 -22.63 33.81
C SER A 23 -7.64 -22.12 33.47
N PRO A 24 -6.62 -22.99 33.43
CA PRO A 24 -5.31 -22.59 32.97
C PRO A 24 -5.47 -22.11 31.52
N ALA A 25 -5.08 -20.87 31.25
CA ALA A 25 -4.96 -20.37 29.90
C ALA A 25 -3.99 -21.30 29.15
N GLN A 26 -4.53 -22.07 28.20
CA GLN A 26 -3.70 -22.83 27.27
C GLN A 26 -2.90 -21.83 26.45
N THR A 27 -1.66 -21.60 26.85
CA THR A 27 -0.68 -20.96 26.00
C THR A 27 -0.49 -21.86 24.78
N GLN A 28 -1.24 -21.61 23.72
CA GLN A 28 -1.00 -22.27 22.46
C GLN A 28 0.41 -21.86 22.02
N ASN A 29 1.37 -22.75 22.21
CA ASN A 29 2.69 -22.67 21.59
C ASN A 29 2.45 -22.81 20.07
N GLN A 30 2.07 -21.70 19.43
CA GLN A 30 2.02 -21.63 17.99
C GLN A 30 3.47 -21.67 17.51
N THR A 31 3.88 -22.79 16.96
CA THR A 31 5.14 -22.86 16.22
C THR A 31 5.11 -21.75 15.16
N PRO A 32 6.11 -20.83 15.12
CA PRO A 32 6.12 -19.78 14.12
C PRO A 32 6.00 -20.40 12.72
N SER A 33 5.11 -19.85 11.92
CA SER A 33 5.04 -20.23 10.50
C SER A 33 6.42 -19.98 9.86
N PRO A 34 6.87 -20.83 8.91
CA PRO A 34 8.11 -20.58 8.20
C PRO A 34 8.08 -19.19 7.57
N ALA A 35 9.24 -18.51 7.58
CA ALA A 35 9.37 -17.22 6.95
C ALA A 35 9.01 -17.34 5.46
N ARG A 36 8.31 -16.35 4.93
CA ARG A 36 8.01 -16.26 3.50
C ARG A 36 9.29 -15.99 2.72
N SER A 37 9.27 -16.26 1.41
CA SER A 37 10.40 -15.89 0.54
C SER A 37 10.57 -14.37 0.50
N ARG A 38 11.79 -13.88 0.29
CA ARG A 38 12.08 -12.44 0.18
C ARG A 38 11.35 -11.81 -1.01
N SER A 39 11.21 -12.58 -2.09
CA SER A 39 10.48 -12.13 -3.28
C SER A 39 8.98 -12.03 -3.02
N ASP A 40 8.37 -12.92 -2.22
CA ASP A 40 6.98 -12.80 -1.83
C ASP A 40 6.74 -11.58 -0.93
N GLU A 41 7.65 -11.32 0.01
CA GLU A 41 7.57 -10.11 0.85
C GLU A 41 7.75 -8.82 0.03
N MET A 42 8.65 -8.84 -0.96
CA MET A 42 8.83 -7.73 -1.89
C MET A 42 7.59 -7.51 -2.74
N LEU A 43 7.00 -8.58 -3.26
CA LEU A 43 5.77 -8.55 -4.06
C LEU A 43 4.59 -7.98 -3.26
N ASP A 44 4.44 -8.36 -2.00
CA ASP A 44 3.39 -7.79 -1.14
C ASP A 44 3.52 -6.29 -0.99
N ARG A 45 4.74 -5.79 -0.72
CA ARG A 45 4.99 -4.34 -0.58
C ARG A 45 4.76 -3.59 -1.89
N TRP A 46 5.21 -4.17 -3.01
CA TRP A 46 4.96 -3.63 -4.35
C TRP A 46 3.46 -3.51 -4.63
N ASN A 47 2.72 -4.59 -4.39
CA ASN A 47 1.28 -4.63 -4.61
C ASN A 47 0.52 -3.69 -3.66
N ASP A 48 0.93 -3.57 -2.40
CA ASP A 48 0.29 -2.65 -1.45
C ASP A 48 0.34 -1.21 -1.95
N ILE A 49 1.53 -0.70 -2.27
CA ILE A 49 1.66 0.68 -2.73
C ILE A 49 1.08 0.89 -4.13
N GLY A 50 1.27 -0.09 -5.04
CA GLY A 50 0.72 -0.05 -6.38
C GLY A 50 -0.81 0.01 -6.38
N ASN A 51 -1.47 -0.81 -5.57
CA ASN A 51 -2.92 -0.81 -5.42
C ASN A 51 -3.45 0.51 -4.86
N LYS A 52 -2.72 1.16 -3.95
CA LYS A 52 -3.06 2.50 -3.44
C LYS A 52 -3.00 3.55 -4.54
N LEU A 53 -1.96 3.54 -5.38
CA LEU A 53 -1.86 4.45 -6.53
C LEU A 53 -2.99 4.21 -7.55
N VAL A 54 -3.29 2.95 -7.87
CA VAL A 54 -4.41 2.57 -8.75
C VAL A 54 -5.76 3.03 -8.17
N ALA A 55 -5.97 2.84 -6.87
CA ALA A 55 -7.19 3.29 -6.20
C ALA A 55 -7.35 4.81 -6.29
N MET A 56 -6.28 5.57 -6.04
CA MET A 56 -6.29 7.03 -6.20
C MET A 56 -6.58 7.46 -7.63
N ALA A 57 -5.94 6.82 -8.62
CA ALA A 57 -6.20 7.10 -10.02
C ALA A 57 -7.66 6.86 -10.40
N LYS A 58 -8.25 5.76 -9.96
CA LYS A 58 -9.66 5.42 -10.25
C LYS A 58 -10.66 6.35 -9.55
N ASP A 59 -10.36 6.77 -8.34
CA ASP A 59 -11.32 7.46 -7.49
C ASP A 59 -11.32 8.99 -7.71
N PHE A 60 -10.17 9.62 -7.97
CA PHE A 60 -10.08 11.07 -8.11
C PHE A 60 -10.96 11.59 -9.26
N PRO A 61 -11.71 12.70 -9.08
CA PRO A 61 -12.59 13.26 -10.11
C PRO A 61 -11.83 13.62 -11.38
N GLU A 62 -12.37 13.26 -12.55
CA GLU A 62 -11.72 13.46 -13.85
C GLU A 62 -11.50 14.94 -14.17
N ASP A 63 -12.48 15.78 -13.85
CA ASP A 63 -12.41 17.23 -14.02
C ASP A 63 -11.28 17.90 -13.19
N LYS A 64 -10.68 17.16 -12.25
CA LYS A 64 -9.60 17.61 -11.39
C LYS A 64 -8.23 16.99 -11.69
N TYR A 65 -8.14 16.17 -12.74
CA TYR A 65 -6.89 15.50 -13.10
C TYR A 65 -5.76 16.47 -13.41
N ASP A 66 -6.07 17.65 -13.94
CA ASP A 66 -5.09 18.69 -14.24
C ASP A 66 -5.00 19.76 -13.13
N PHE A 67 -5.61 19.51 -11.96
CA PHE A 67 -5.46 20.36 -10.80
C PHE A 67 -4.03 20.33 -10.26
N LYS A 68 -3.53 21.50 -9.83
CA LYS A 68 -2.24 21.69 -9.15
C LYS A 68 -2.46 22.27 -7.77
N VAL A 69 -1.74 21.77 -6.77
CA VAL A 69 -1.75 22.38 -5.44
C VAL A 69 -1.01 23.71 -5.44
N GLN A 70 0.08 23.78 -6.21
CA GLN A 70 0.89 24.99 -6.42
C GLN A 70 1.30 25.11 -7.89
N LYS A 71 1.59 26.34 -8.33
CA LYS A 71 1.91 26.66 -9.74
C LYS A 71 3.01 25.77 -10.33
N ASP A 72 4.08 25.54 -9.59
CA ASP A 72 5.28 24.87 -10.07
C ASP A 72 5.28 23.35 -9.80
N GLN A 73 4.19 22.82 -9.21
CA GLN A 73 4.02 21.38 -9.03
C GLN A 73 3.45 20.69 -10.26
N ARG A 74 3.64 19.37 -10.35
CA ARG A 74 2.91 18.51 -11.29
C ARG A 74 1.42 18.61 -11.07
N THR A 75 0.61 18.36 -12.09
CA THR A 75 -0.83 18.08 -11.90
C THR A 75 -1.01 16.73 -11.21
N PHE A 76 -2.22 16.44 -10.72
CA PHE A 76 -2.57 15.12 -10.19
C PHE A 76 -2.23 14.00 -11.17
N ALA A 77 -2.65 14.15 -12.44
CA ALA A 77 -2.35 13.18 -13.49
C ALA A 77 -0.85 13.06 -13.78
N GLN A 78 -0.13 14.18 -13.86
CA GLN A 78 1.32 14.15 -14.08
C GLN A 78 2.09 13.49 -12.94
N ASN A 79 1.58 13.59 -11.70
CA ASN A 79 2.16 12.92 -10.54
C ASN A 79 2.02 11.40 -10.66
N LEU A 80 0.83 10.90 -11.01
CA LEU A 80 0.58 9.48 -11.28
C LEU A 80 1.41 8.94 -12.44
N LEU A 81 1.45 9.69 -13.55
CA LEU A 81 2.20 9.30 -14.74
C LEU A 81 3.70 9.20 -14.45
N HIS A 82 4.25 10.14 -13.68
CA HIS A 82 5.66 10.11 -13.29
C HIS A 82 5.97 8.90 -12.39
N ALA A 83 5.15 8.62 -11.38
CA ALA A 83 5.35 7.47 -10.52
C ALA A 83 5.35 6.15 -11.33
N ALA A 84 4.33 5.95 -12.17
CA ALA A 84 4.20 4.76 -13.00
C ALA A 84 5.29 4.65 -14.07
N ALA A 85 5.73 5.76 -14.66
CA ALA A 85 6.81 5.75 -15.65
C ALA A 85 8.14 5.30 -15.03
N LEU A 86 8.46 5.77 -13.82
CA LEU A 86 9.66 5.29 -13.14
C LEU A 86 9.55 3.81 -12.77
N ASP A 87 8.39 3.34 -12.35
CA ASP A 87 8.14 1.91 -12.12
C ASP A 87 8.43 1.09 -13.39
N PHE A 88 7.95 1.51 -14.57
CA PHE A 88 8.29 0.87 -15.83
C PHE A 88 9.78 0.92 -16.14
N VAL A 89 10.43 2.08 -15.98
CA VAL A 89 11.88 2.23 -16.23
C VAL A 89 12.68 1.25 -15.37
N LEU A 90 12.35 1.12 -14.10
CA LEU A 90 13.06 0.21 -13.18
C LEU A 90 12.74 -1.25 -13.48
N THR A 91 11.48 -1.58 -13.79
CA THR A 91 11.05 -2.92 -14.20
C THR A 91 11.79 -3.37 -15.47
N ARG A 92 11.93 -2.51 -16.48
CA ARG A 92 12.70 -2.77 -17.70
C ARG A 92 14.18 -3.05 -17.40
N ARG A 93 14.78 -2.30 -16.49
CA ARG A 93 16.18 -2.50 -16.08
C ARG A 93 16.40 -3.83 -15.38
N VAL A 94 15.49 -4.22 -14.49
CA VAL A 94 15.58 -5.46 -13.74
C VAL A 94 15.26 -6.67 -14.62
N SER A 95 14.26 -6.57 -15.50
CA SER A 95 13.87 -7.67 -16.39
C SER A 95 14.83 -7.86 -17.56
N GLY A 96 15.53 -6.79 -17.96
CA GLY A 96 16.33 -6.77 -19.20
C GLY A 96 15.46 -6.76 -20.47
N SER A 97 14.15 -6.51 -20.34
CA SER A 97 13.19 -6.51 -21.45
C SER A 97 12.37 -5.22 -21.45
N ASN A 98 11.85 -4.86 -22.63
CA ASN A 98 11.08 -3.63 -22.81
C ASN A 98 9.59 -3.88 -22.48
N VAL A 99 9.28 -4.06 -21.18
CA VAL A 99 7.90 -4.25 -20.70
C VAL A 99 7.11 -2.94 -20.74
N GLY A 100 5.79 -3.03 -20.86
CA GLY A 100 4.88 -1.91 -20.89
C GLY A 100 4.87 -1.12 -22.22
N PRO A 101 4.04 -0.07 -22.29
CA PRO A 101 3.87 0.74 -23.48
C PRO A 101 5.09 1.66 -23.73
N ASP A 102 5.22 2.14 -24.96
CA ASP A 102 6.11 3.26 -25.26
C ASP A 102 5.46 4.56 -24.74
N PHE A 103 6.16 5.28 -23.87
CA PHE A 103 5.73 6.56 -23.31
C PHE A 103 6.77 7.67 -23.51
N GLY A 104 7.77 7.43 -24.39
CA GLY A 104 8.87 8.34 -24.66
C GLY A 104 10.07 8.12 -23.73
N GLU A 105 10.99 9.06 -23.78
CA GLU A 105 12.20 9.04 -22.95
C GLU A 105 11.94 9.61 -21.55
N GLY A 106 12.64 9.05 -20.56
CA GLY A 106 12.58 9.51 -19.18
C GLY A 106 11.38 8.97 -18.39
N ASP A 107 10.99 9.75 -17.41
CA ASP A 107 9.98 9.38 -16.40
C ASP A 107 8.84 10.42 -16.27
N ASN A 108 8.67 11.28 -17.27
CA ASN A 108 7.64 12.32 -17.31
C ASN A 108 6.79 12.23 -18.58
N PRO A 109 5.92 11.22 -18.72
CA PRO A 109 5.08 11.07 -19.89
C PRO A 109 4.19 12.29 -20.13
N SER A 110 4.01 12.66 -21.43
CA SER A 110 3.20 13.82 -21.80
C SER A 110 1.71 13.57 -21.58
N ARG A 111 0.99 14.55 -21.07
CA ARG A 111 -0.48 14.57 -21.03
C ARG A 111 -1.11 14.58 -22.44
N ASP A 112 -0.35 14.94 -23.48
CA ASP A 112 -0.83 14.84 -24.85
C ASP A 112 -0.96 13.41 -25.36
N VAL A 113 -0.25 12.47 -24.73
CA VAL A 113 -0.36 11.02 -24.98
C VAL A 113 -1.43 10.40 -24.07
N PHE A 114 -1.42 10.75 -22.79
CA PHE A 114 -2.35 10.23 -21.77
C PHE A 114 -3.45 11.27 -21.45
N LYS A 115 -4.38 11.46 -22.38
CA LYS A 115 -5.34 12.58 -22.34
C LYS A 115 -6.47 12.40 -21.35
N THR A 116 -6.99 11.19 -21.23
CA THR A 116 -8.16 10.88 -20.42
C THR A 116 -7.77 10.28 -19.07
N LYS A 117 -8.70 10.29 -18.12
CA LYS A 117 -8.57 9.53 -16.87
C LYS A 117 -8.32 8.05 -17.15
N ALA A 118 -9.03 7.48 -18.12
CA ALA A 118 -8.89 6.08 -18.49
C ALA A 118 -7.47 5.74 -18.94
N ASP A 119 -6.83 6.60 -19.74
CA ASP A 119 -5.44 6.41 -20.17
C ASP A 119 -4.48 6.37 -18.97
N VAL A 120 -4.63 7.32 -18.05
CA VAL A 120 -3.77 7.40 -16.84
C VAL A 120 -4.00 6.19 -15.94
N VAL A 121 -5.26 5.80 -15.70
CA VAL A 121 -5.60 4.63 -14.88
C VAL A 121 -4.99 3.37 -15.47
N LYS A 122 -5.15 3.17 -16.78
CA LYS A 122 -4.59 2.02 -17.49
C LYS A 122 -3.07 1.98 -17.36
N PHE A 123 -2.39 3.10 -17.56
CA PHE A 123 -0.94 3.21 -17.48
C PHE A 123 -0.42 2.82 -16.09
N VAL A 124 -1.05 3.34 -15.03
CA VAL A 124 -0.69 3.00 -13.64
C VAL A 124 -0.94 1.51 -13.35
N GLN A 125 -2.07 0.95 -13.83
CA GLN A 125 -2.38 -0.46 -13.64
C GLN A 125 -1.37 -1.39 -14.32
N GLU A 126 -0.97 -1.07 -15.55
CA GLU A 126 0.01 -1.83 -16.32
C GLU A 126 1.39 -1.78 -15.64
N ALA A 127 1.83 -0.61 -15.15
CA ALA A 127 3.10 -0.50 -14.42
C ALA A 127 3.16 -1.40 -13.18
N VAL A 128 2.08 -1.40 -12.39
CA VAL A 128 1.97 -2.24 -11.19
C VAL A 128 1.97 -3.73 -11.58
N ALA A 129 1.21 -4.11 -12.60
CA ALA A 129 1.09 -5.50 -13.03
C ALA A 129 2.42 -6.05 -13.59
N ASP A 130 3.10 -5.28 -14.43
CA ASP A 130 4.37 -5.70 -15.04
C ASP A 130 5.48 -5.85 -13.98
N GLY A 131 5.58 -4.92 -13.04
CA GLY A 131 6.53 -5.02 -11.92
C GLY A 131 6.26 -6.25 -11.05
N ALA A 132 4.98 -6.48 -10.70
CA ALA A 132 4.58 -7.66 -9.94
C ALA A 132 4.95 -8.96 -10.66
N GLN A 133 4.69 -9.03 -11.95
CA GLN A 133 5.04 -10.19 -12.77
C GLN A 133 6.55 -10.46 -12.79
N VAL A 134 7.37 -9.43 -12.93
CA VAL A 134 8.84 -9.57 -12.95
C VAL A 134 9.35 -10.01 -11.57
N ILE A 135 8.87 -9.45 -10.47
CA ILE A 135 9.26 -9.87 -9.11
C ILE A 135 8.92 -11.35 -8.91
N GLN A 136 7.70 -11.75 -9.28
CA GLN A 136 7.23 -13.13 -9.12
C GLN A 136 8.04 -14.12 -9.98
N GLN A 137 8.32 -13.79 -11.24
CA GLN A 137 9.05 -14.67 -12.16
C GLN A 137 10.52 -14.86 -11.77
N GLN A 138 11.15 -13.81 -11.24
CA GLN A 138 12.57 -13.85 -10.88
C GLN A 138 12.84 -14.49 -9.52
N GLY A 139 11.88 -14.45 -8.61
CA GLY A 139 11.99 -15.01 -7.26
C GLY A 139 13.19 -14.46 -6.48
N ASP A 140 13.57 -15.14 -5.41
CA ASP A 140 14.67 -14.73 -4.53
C ASP A 140 16.01 -14.60 -5.28
N ALA A 141 16.29 -15.53 -6.21
CA ALA A 141 17.48 -15.48 -7.02
C ALA A 141 17.56 -14.21 -7.90
N GLY A 142 16.42 -13.69 -8.32
CA GLY A 142 16.34 -12.43 -9.06
C GLY A 142 16.71 -11.22 -8.22
N LEU A 143 16.36 -11.22 -6.93
CA LEU A 143 16.68 -10.13 -6.00
C LEU A 143 18.17 -9.95 -5.77
N ASP A 144 18.95 -11.03 -5.87
CA ASP A 144 20.41 -11.02 -5.67
C ASP A 144 21.18 -10.63 -6.94
N LYS A 145 20.54 -10.63 -8.11
CA LYS A 145 21.15 -10.13 -9.34
C LYS A 145 21.38 -8.64 -9.28
N THR A 146 22.27 -8.14 -10.13
CA THR A 146 22.53 -6.71 -10.28
C THR A 146 22.07 -6.22 -11.65
N SER A 147 21.53 -5.02 -11.67
CA SER A 147 21.12 -4.30 -12.87
C SER A 147 21.65 -2.87 -12.85
N LYS A 148 21.67 -2.22 -14.02
CA LYS A 148 22.00 -0.79 -14.10
C LYS A 148 20.94 0.00 -13.35
N PHE A 149 21.40 0.83 -12.43
CA PHE A 149 20.57 1.79 -11.71
C PHE A 149 20.74 3.20 -12.34
N PHE A 150 20.73 4.28 -11.59
CA PHE A 150 20.95 5.61 -12.18
C PHE A 150 22.39 5.77 -12.70
N GLY A 151 22.50 6.31 -13.91
CA GLY A 151 23.79 6.39 -14.61
C GLY A 151 24.33 4.98 -14.93
N ASN A 152 25.65 4.79 -14.74
CA ASN A 152 26.31 3.50 -14.95
C ASN A 152 26.53 2.67 -13.69
N ARG A 153 25.90 3.06 -12.56
CA ARG A 153 26.03 2.34 -11.29
C ARG A 153 25.24 1.03 -11.34
N LEU A 154 25.85 -0.05 -10.89
CA LEU A 154 25.15 -1.31 -10.65
C LEU A 154 24.58 -1.32 -9.23
N ALA A 155 23.38 -1.86 -9.06
CA ALA A 155 22.75 -2.11 -7.78
C ALA A 155 22.10 -3.50 -7.78
N HIS A 156 21.99 -4.12 -6.60
CA HIS A 156 21.17 -5.33 -6.47
C HIS A 156 19.72 -5.04 -6.81
N ASN A 157 19.07 -5.98 -7.47
CA ASN A 157 17.66 -5.81 -7.85
C ASN A 157 16.76 -5.58 -6.63
N SER A 158 17.09 -6.19 -5.48
CA SER A 158 16.41 -5.91 -4.22
C SER A 158 16.42 -4.42 -3.85
N SER A 159 17.56 -3.75 -4.02
CA SER A 159 17.68 -2.29 -3.77
C SER A 159 16.91 -1.46 -4.80
N ILE A 160 16.88 -1.93 -6.06
CA ILE A 160 16.11 -1.26 -7.14
C ILE A 160 14.61 -1.33 -6.85
N TRP A 161 14.10 -2.51 -6.47
CA TRP A 161 12.70 -2.68 -6.08
C TRP A 161 12.33 -1.89 -4.82
N THR A 162 13.21 -1.87 -3.81
CA THR A 162 13.01 -1.04 -2.61
C THR A 162 12.88 0.43 -2.99
N PHE A 163 13.77 0.94 -3.84
CA PHE A 163 13.70 2.31 -4.31
C PHE A 163 12.41 2.61 -5.10
N ALA A 164 11.95 1.69 -5.95
CA ALA A 164 10.69 1.85 -6.69
C ALA A 164 9.48 1.96 -5.74
N ILE A 165 9.44 1.09 -4.72
CA ILE A 165 8.39 1.12 -3.68
C ILE A 165 8.43 2.43 -2.89
N GLU A 166 9.62 2.88 -2.46
CA GLU A 166 9.80 4.14 -1.73
C GLU A 166 9.36 5.34 -2.57
N HIS A 167 9.79 5.40 -3.83
CA HIS A 167 9.39 6.47 -4.75
C HIS A 167 7.87 6.49 -4.99
N SER A 168 7.26 5.34 -5.18
CA SER A 168 5.80 5.23 -5.32
C SER A 168 5.07 5.66 -4.03
N ALA A 169 5.64 5.37 -2.85
CA ALA A 169 5.10 5.81 -1.56
C ALA A 169 5.23 7.33 -1.36
N GLU A 170 6.32 7.94 -1.79
CA GLU A 170 6.50 9.40 -1.81
C GLU A 170 5.43 10.08 -2.67
N HIS A 171 5.17 9.55 -3.87
CA HIS A 171 4.13 10.07 -4.76
C HIS A 171 2.73 9.82 -4.21
N TYR A 172 2.47 8.68 -3.58
CA TYR A 172 1.21 8.46 -2.85
C TYR A 172 0.99 9.53 -1.77
N GLY A 173 2.02 9.84 -0.97
CA GLY A 173 1.94 10.91 0.02
C GLY A 173 1.64 12.28 -0.58
N GLN A 174 2.25 12.60 -1.72
CA GLN A 174 1.94 13.83 -2.46
C GLN A 174 0.48 13.83 -2.94
N LEU A 175 -0.01 12.73 -3.52
CA LEU A 175 -1.40 12.62 -4.01
C LEU A 175 -2.44 12.76 -2.88
N VAL A 176 -2.14 12.34 -1.65
CA VAL A 176 -2.97 12.62 -0.46
C VAL A 176 -3.21 14.12 -0.30
N VAL A 177 -2.20 14.96 -0.56
CA VAL A 177 -2.33 16.42 -0.49
C VAL A 177 -3.32 16.93 -1.54
N TYR A 178 -3.30 16.38 -2.76
CA TYR A 178 -4.27 16.75 -3.81
C TYR A 178 -5.70 16.43 -3.40
N TYR A 179 -5.92 15.27 -2.78
CA TYR A 179 -7.23 14.92 -2.22
C TYR A 179 -7.70 15.95 -1.18
N ARG A 180 -6.85 16.22 -0.19
CA ARG A 180 -7.17 17.14 0.90
C ARG A 180 -7.42 18.57 0.41
N ALA A 181 -6.63 19.04 -0.56
CA ALA A 181 -6.81 20.35 -1.18
C ALA A 181 -8.14 20.47 -1.96
N ASN A 182 -8.74 19.35 -2.34
CA ASN A 182 -10.05 19.29 -2.99
C ASN A 182 -11.19 18.87 -2.03
N ASN A 183 -10.97 18.90 -0.71
CA ASN A 183 -11.92 18.46 0.32
C ASN A 183 -12.37 17.00 0.16
N LEU A 184 -11.51 16.15 -0.39
CA LEU A 184 -11.76 14.72 -0.57
C LEU A 184 -10.98 13.91 0.47
N VAL A 185 -11.49 12.72 0.79
CA VAL A 185 -10.80 11.73 1.63
C VAL A 185 -10.13 10.71 0.70
N PRO A 186 -8.82 10.46 0.84
CA PRO A 186 -8.14 9.42 0.05
C PRO A 186 -8.78 8.04 0.27
N PRO A 187 -8.82 7.15 -0.75
CA PRO A 187 -9.48 5.85 -0.64
C PRO A 187 -9.01 5.02 0.57
N ASP A 188 -7.72 4.94 0.80
CA ASP A 188 -7.11 4.17 1.89
C ASP A 188 -7.37 4.77 3.29
N SER A 189 -7.88 6.01 3.38
CA SER A 189 -8.23 6.68 4.63
C SER A 189 -9.74 6.61 4.95
N ARG A 190 -10.53 5.95 4.11
CA ARG A 190 -11.98 5.76 4.35
C ARG A 190 -12.20 4.56 5.25
N ARG A 191 -13.01 4.75 6.28
CA ARG A 191 -13.45 3.69 7.22
C ARG A 191 -14.78 3.13 6.78
#